data_ea00b7c25dcd8601f849a0c3204674e1
#
_entry.id   ea00b7c25dcd8601f849a0c3204674e1
#
_cell.length_a   1.000
_cell.length_b   1.000
_cell.length_c   1.000
_cell.angle_alpha   90.00
_cell.angle_beta   90.00
_cell.angle_gamma   90.00
#
_symmetry.space_group_name_H-M   'P 1'
#
loop_
_entity.id
_entity.type
_entity.pdbx_description
1 polymer ?
#
loop_
_entity_poly.entity_id
_entity_poly.type
_entity_poly.pdbx_seq_one_letter_code
_entity_poly.pdbx_strand_id
1 'polypeptide(L)'
;ATPVAMVQTIDLAPTILELARVADPVERQGRSLLPLLGGDEVPWRQSILVEYRSDTVFPRIRDMGYQAVRTTRHKYIHYLELPGMDELYDLEADPYEMSNLIGTPQGEALLPALQAELARLQQQTGFVPPP
;
A
#
# COMPACT_ATOMS: atom_id res chain seq x y z
N ALA A 1 17.77 11.39 12.98
CA ALA A 1 17.73 10.68 11.69
C ALA A 1 16.26 10.55 11.26
N THR A 2 15.97 10.76 9.99
CA THR A 2 14.63 10.50 9.44
C THR A 2 14.71 9.14 8.77
N PRO A 3 14.08 8.08 9.33
CA PRO A 3 14.09 6.78 8.71
C PRO A 3 13.33 6.83 7.37
N VAL A 4 13.91 6.25 6.33
CA VAL A 4 13.31 6.14 4.98
C VAL A 4 12.39 4.91 4.89
N ALA A 5 11.95 4.37 6.01
CA ALA A 5 11.11 3.19 6.08
C ALA A 5 9.65 3.50 5.75
N MET A 6 8.99 2.60 5.02
CA MET A 6 7.56 2.73 4.74
C MET A 6 6.75 2.39 5.99
N VAL A 7 6.11 3.39 6.58
CA VAL A 7 5.26 3.24 7.77
C VAL A 7 3.80 3.48 7.44
N GLN A 8 2.90 2.89 8.24
CA GLN A 8 1.46 3.00 8.07
C GLN A 8 0.79 3.32 9.41
N THR A 9 -0.42 3.85 9.39
CA THR A 9 -1.19 4.13 10.62
C THR A 9 -1.48 2.88 11.44
N ILE A 10 -1.58 1.71 10.80
CA ILE A 10 -1.75 0.42 11.50
C ILE A 10 -0.55 0.05 12.39
N ASP A 11 0.61 0.69 12.21
CA ASP A 11 1.81 0.49 13.01
C ASP A 11 1.74 1.20 14.37
N LEU A 12 0.83 2.16 14.53
CA LEU A 12 0.71 2.93 15.77
C LEU A 12 0.23 2.08 16.93
N ALA A 13 -0.79 1.25 16.71
CA ALA A 13 -1.33 0.41 17.80
C ALA A 13 -0.29 -0.56 18.37
N PRO A 14 0.42 -1.39 17.59
CA PRO A 14 1.47 -2.25 18.15
C PRO A 14 2.61 -1.47 18.78
N THR A 15 2.94 -0.28 18.28
CA THR A 15 3.96 0.59 18.88
C THR A 15 3.55 1.07 20.28
N ILE A 16 2.31 1.51 20.43
CA ILE A 16 1.78 1.97 21.72
C ILE A 16 1.71 0.84 22.72
N LEU A 17 1.24 -0.34 22.33
CA LEU A 17 1.17 -1.52 23.19
C LEU A 17 2.56 -1.94 23.67
N GLU A 18 3.55 -1.95 22.79
CA GLU A 18 4.92 -2.29 23.14
C GLU A 18 5.54 -1.24 24.09
N LEU A 19 5.33 0.06 23.86
CA LEU A 19 5.74 1.13 24.76
C LEU A 19 5.10 0.98 26.15
N ALA A 20 3.82 0.62 26.20
CA ALA A 20 3.09 0.40 27.45
C ALA A 20 3.44 -0.94 28.12
N ARG A 21 4.23 -1.80 27.49
CA ARG A 21 4.53 -3.18 27.91
C ARG A 21 3.28 -4.02 28.14
N VAL A 22 2.27 -3.80 27.30
CA VAL A 22 1.01 -4.56 27.28
C VAL A 22 1.10 -5.59 26.16
N ALA A 23 0.80 -6.85 26.50
CA ALA A 23 0.75 -7.90 25.49
C ALA A 23 -0.38 -7.62 24.49
N ASP A 24 -0.10 -7.76 23.19
CA ASP A 24 -1.12 -7.62 22.15
C ASP A 24 -1.98 -8.90 22.14
N PRO A 25 -3.30 -8.82 22.44
CA PRO A 25 -4.16 -9.98 22.48
C PRO A 25 -4.58 -10.50 21.11
N VAL A 26 -4.26 -9.77 20.03
CA VAL A 26 -4.65 -10.10 18.66
C VAL A 26 -3.46 -9.99 17.72
N GLU A 27 -3.42 -10.86 16.73
CA GLU A 27 -2.47 -10.76 15.62
C GLU A 27 -2.81 -9.53 14.76
N ARG A 28 -1.83 -8.65 14.57
CA ARG A 28 -1.99 -7.41 13.80
C ARG A 28 -1.11 -7.43 12.56
N GLN A 29 -1.58 -6.83 11.50
CA GLN A 29 -0.79 -6.63 10.28
C GLN A 29 0.25 -5.50 10.43
N GLY A 30 0.01 -4.56 11.36
CA GLY A 30 0.96 -3.50 11.71
C GLY A 30 2.17 -4.03 12.48
N ARG A 31 3.27 -3.29 12.46
CA ARG A 31 4.52 -3.60 13.16
C ARG A 31 4.90 -2.45 14.07
N SER A 32 5.43 -2.75 15.25
CA SER A 32 5.95 -1.70 16.12
C SER A 32 7.08 -0.91 15.45
N LEU A 33 7.01 0.40 15.60
CA LEU A 33 8.01 1.34 15.09
C LEU A 33 9.22 1.49 16.04
N LEU A 34 9.20 0.90 17.23
CA LEU A 34 10.25 1.08 18.23
C LEU A 34 11.65 0.73 17.71
N PRO A 35 11.87 -0.37 16.96
CA PRO A 35 13.19 -0.64 16.40
C PRO A 35 13.67 0.48 15.47
N LEU A 36 12.80 1.01 14.61
CA LEU A 36 13.13 2.12 13.71
C LEU A 36 13.42 3.42 14.48
N LEU A 37 12.65 3.69 15.53
CA LEU A 37 12.85 4.87 16.39
C LEU A 37 14.13 4.75 17.23
N GLY A 38 14.50 3.52 17.59
CA GLY A 38 15.78 3.21 18.25
C GLY A 38 16.99 3.32 17.34
N GLY A 39 16.78 3.37 16.03
CA GLY A 39 17.86 3.39 15.04
C GLY A 39 18.37 2.01 14.66
N ASP A 40 17.63 0.97 14.98
CA ASP A 40 18.02 -0.41 14.66
C ASP A 40 17.88 -0.66 13.15
N GLU A 41 18.85 -1.35 12.58
CA GLU A 41 18.78 -1.88 11.22
C GLU A 41 18.00 -3.21 11.21
N VAL A 42 16.69 -3.11 11.02
CA VAL A 42 15.80 -4.27 10.96
C VAL A 42 15.19 -4.46 9.58
N PRO A 43 14.94 -5.70 9.14
CA PRO A 43 14.19 -5.94 7.91
C PRO A 43 12.81 -5.27 8.00
N TRP A 44 12.51 -4.41 7.03
CA TRP A 44 11.26 -3.66 6.99
C TRP A 44 10.54 -3.87 5.67
N ARG A 45 9.24 -3.53 5.63
CA ARG A 45 8.44 -3.68 4.41
C ARG A 45 8.96 -2.80 3.28
N GLN A 46 8.93 -3.34 2.07
CA GLN A 46 9.33 -2.65 0.84
C GLN A 46 8.12 -2.21 -0.01
N SER A 47 6.93 -2.64 0.39
CA SER A 47 5.67 -2.34 -0.26
C SER A 47 4.53 -2.31 0.75
N ILE A 48 3.48 -1.58 0.41
CA ILE A 48 2.24 -1.51 1.18
C ILE A 48 1.04 -1.71 0.25
N LEU A 49 -0.01 -2.34 0.79
CA LEU A 49 -1.34 -2.40 0.19
C LEU A 49 -2.13 -1.17 0.63
N VAL A 50 -2.79 -0.52 -0.31
CA VAL A 50 -3.78 0.53 -0.06
C VAL A 50 -5.09 0.06 -0.68
N GLU A 51 -6.17 0.14 0.09
CA GLU A 51 -7.50 -0.26 -0.36
C GLU A 51 -8.51 0.86 -0.12
N TYR A 52 -9.33 1.09 -1.10
CA TYR A 52 -10.52 1.91 -0.99
C TYR A 52 -11.73 1.12 -1.49
N ARG A 53 -12.76 1.02 -0.68
CA ARG A 53 -14.02 0.40 -1.07
C ARG A 53 -14.97 1.47 -1.58
N SER A 54 -15.69 1.13 -2.64
CA SER A 54 -16.68 2.04 -3.22
C SER A 54 -17.70 2.52 -2.18
N ASP A 55 -17.97 3.81 -2.18
CA ASP A 55 -18.95 4.43 -1.31
C ASP A 55 -20.28 4.64 -2.07
N THR A 56 -21.36 4.11 -1.53
CA THR A 56 -22.71 4.28 -2.11
C THR A 56 -23.37 5.58 -1.68
N VAL A 57 -22.87 6.25 -0.65
CA VAL A 57 -23.44 7.49 -0.08
C VAL A 57 -23.08 8.71 -0.93
N PHE A 58 -21.84 8.74 -1.46
CA PHE A 58 -21.36 9.85 -2.27
C PHE A 58 -21.38 9.51 -3.76
N PRO A 59 -22.36 9.99 -4.54
CA PRO A 59 -22.50 9.61 -5.96
C PRO A 59 -21.27 9.88 -6.82
N ARG A 60 -20.41 10.83 -6.43
CA ARG A 60 -19.20 11.20 -7.20
C ARG A 60 -18.08 10.16 -7.13
N ILE A 61 -18.07 9.31 -6.12
CA ILE A 61 -17.06 8.28 -5.88
C ILE A 61 -17.64 6.87 -5.88
N ARG A 62 -18.89 6.77 -6.35
CA ARG A 62 -19.52 5.46 -6.56
C ARG A 62 -18.74 4.68 -7.64
N ASP A 63 -18.61 3.38 -7.42
CA ASP A 63 -17.94 2.45 -8.34
C ASP A 63 -16.44 2.80 -8.58
N MET A 64 -15.82 3.51 -7.64
CA MET A 64 -14.40 3.88 -7.66
C MET A 64 -13.58 3.09 -6.63
N GLY A 65 -14.01 1.88 -6.28
CA GLY A 65 -13.23 0.99 -5.44
C GLY A 65 -11.89 0.66 -6.11
N TYR A 66 -10.80 0.69 -5.34
CA TYR A 66 -9.50 0.35 -5.88
C TYR A 66 -8.63 -0.38 -4.87
N GLN A 67 -7.65 -1.08 -5.41
CA GLN A 67 -6.53 -1.63 -4.69
C GLN A 67 -5.24 -1.11 -5.30
N ALA A 68 -4.31 -0.72 -4.45
CA ALA A 68 -3.04 -0.22 -4.93
C ALA A 68 -1.87 -0.86 -4.18
N VAL A 69 -0.81 -1.10 -4.89
CA VAL A 69 0.50 -1.38 -4.33
C VAL A 69 1.38 -0.14 -4.45
N ARG A 70 1.95 0.27 -3.33
CA ARG A 70 2.98 1.30 -3.30
C ARG A 70 4.29 0.68 -2.82
N THR A 71 5.31 0.78 -3.66
CA THR A 71 6.70 0.47 -3.32
C THR A 71 7.44 1.75 -2.95
N THR A 72 8.73 1.69 -2.66
CA THR A 72 9.55 2.89 -2.42
C THR A 72 9.57 3.84 -3.62
N ARG A 73 9.45 3.30 -4.86
CA ARG A 73 9.56 4.07 -6.09
C ARG A 73 8.29 4.12 -6.92
N HIS A 74 7.52 3.04 -6.99
CA HIS A 74 6.39 2.94 -7.91
C HIS A 74 5.07 2.82 -7.13
N LYS A 75 3.99 3.25 -7.77
CA LYS A 75 2.63 3.05 -7.33
C LYS A 75 1.79 2.52 -8.48
N TYR A 76 1.11 1.41 -8.27
CA TYR A 76 0.14 0.86 -9.21
C TYR A 76 -1.22 0.81 -8.54
N ILE A 77 -2.25 1.32 -9.22
CA ILE A 77 -3.64 1.37 -8.77
C ILE A 77 -4.48 0.55 -9.74
N HIS A 78 -5.17 -0.44 -9.21
CA HIS A 78 -6.14 -1.25 -9.94
C HIS A 78 -7.55 -0.90 -9.48
N TYR A 79 -8.37 -0.38 -10.39
CA TYR A 79 -9.77 -0.07 -10.11
C TYR A 79 -10.64 -1.31 -10.28
N LEU A 80 -11.47 -1.61 -9.27
CA LEU A 80 -12.27 -2.84 -9.23
C LEU A 80 -13.48 -2.75 -10.17
N GLU A 81 -14.12 -1.60 -10.23
CA GLU A 81 -15.35 -1.37 -10.99
C GLU A 81 -15.15 -0.52 -12.26
N LEU A 82 -13.94 -0.04 -12.53
CA LEU A 82 -13.62 0.82 -13.66
C LEU A 82 -12.57 0.16 -14.59
N PRO A 83 -12.97 -0.82 -15.41
CA PRO A 83 -12.03 -1.52 -16.27
C PRO A 83 -11.33 -0.58 -17.26
N GLY A 84 -10.00 -0.72 -17.36
CA GLY A 84 -9.15 0.10 -18.23
C GLY A 84 -8.77 1.47 -17.65
N MET A 85 -9.12 1.77 -16.41
CA MET A 85 -8.77 3.02 -15.73
C MET A 85 -7.57 2.89 -14.79
N ASP A 86 -6.87 1.77 -14.82
CA ASP A 86 -5.69 1.53 -13.98
C ASP A 86 -4.65 2.64 -14.13
N GLU A 87 -3.90 2.85 -13.06
CA GLU A 87 -2.87 3.89 -13.01
C GLU A 87 -1.54 3.31 -12.53
N LEU A 88 -0.44 3.81 -13.09
CA LEU A 88 0.92 3.46 -12.71
C LEU A 88 1.80 4.70 -12.72
N TYR A 89 2.56 4.90 -11.65
CA TYR A 89 3.40 6.09 -11.47
C TYR A 89 4.81 5.72 -11.01
N ASP A 90 5.81 6.47 -11.49
CA ASP A 90 7.19 6.49 -10.97
C ASP A 90 7.31 7.68 -10.01
N LEU A 91 7.21 7.45 -8.71
CA LEU A 91 7.16 8.48 -7.68
C LEU A 91 8.51 9.23 -7.50
N GLU A 92 9.59 8.69 -8.03
CA GLU A 92 10.89 9.37 -8.04
C GLU A 92 10.96 10.39 -9.17
N ALA A 93 10.49 10.04 -10.36
CA ALA A 93 10.47 10.92 -11.53
C ALA A 93 9.27 11.88 -11.52
N ASP A 94 8.13 11.42 -10.97
CA ASP A 94 6.86 12.15 -10.93
C ASP A 94 6.23 12.06 -9.53
N PRO A 95 6.73 12.82 -8.54
CA PRO A 95 6.23 12.79 -7.18
C PRO A 95 4.80 13.32 -7.01
N TYR A 96 4.27 13.98 -8.03
CA TYR A 96 2.90 14.52 -8.04
C TYR A 96 1.90 13.65 -8.81
N GLU A 97 2.35 12.50 -9.34
CA GLU A 97 1.48 11.53 -10.02
C GLU A 97 0.69 12.15 -11.19
N MET A 98 1.36 12.97 -11.99
CA MET A 98 0.74 13.71 -13.10
C MET A 98 0.77 12.94 -14.42
N SER A 99 1.60 11.90 -14.53
CA SER A 99 1.87 11.17 -15.77
C SER A 99 1.63 9.68 -15.58
N ASN A 100 0.42 9.22 -15.93
CA ASN A 100 0.09 7.79 -15.89
C ASN A 100 0.93 7.01 -16.92
N LEU A 101 1.66 6.00 -16.47
CA LEU A 101 2.52 5.16 -17.30
C LEU A 101 1.80 3.97 -17.96
N ILE A 102 0.53 3.70 -17.62
CA ILE A 102 -0.24 2.63 -18.26
C ILE A 102 -0.29 2.85 -19.77
N GLY A 103 -0.04 1.81 -20.56
CA GLY A 103 0.02 1.87 -22.02
C GLY A 103 1.29 2.48 -22.61
N THR A 104 2.27 2.86 -21.78
CA THR A 104 3.61 3.26 -22.25
C THR A 104 4.58 2.07 -22.20
N PRO A 105 5.65 2.06 -23.04
CA PRO A 105 6.65 0.99 -22.99
C PRO A 105 7.29 0.82 -21.61
N GLN A 106 7.49 1.91 -20.87
CA GLN A 106 7.99 1.86 -19.50
C GLN A 106 6.98 1.19 -18.55
N GLY A 107 5.71 1.56 -18.64
CA GLY A 107 4.64 0.98 -17.85
C GLY A 107 4.46 -0.51 -18.13
N GLU A 108 4.49 -0.92 -19.39
CA GLU A 108 4.39 -2.33 -19.79
C GLU A 108 5.52 -3.18 -19.20
N ALA A 109 6.72 -2.63 -19.08
CA ALA A 109 7.86 -3.33 -18.46
C ALA A 109 7.71 -3.48 -16.94
N LEU A 110 7.06 -2.54 -16.26
CA LEU A 110 6.93 -2.50 -14.80
C LEU A 110 5.66 -3.23 -14.30
N LEU A 111 4.60 -3.18 -15.07
CA LEU A 111 3.26 -3.62 -14.66
C LEU A 111 3.21 -5.07 -14.17
N PRO A 112 3.82 -6.07 -14.81
CA PRO A 112 3.74 -7.47 -14.36
C PRO A 112 4.31 -7.67 -12.94
N ALA A 113 5.41 -6.99 -12.61
CA ALA A 113 6.03 -7.09 -11.30
C ALA A 113 5.16 -6.43 -10.20
N LEU A 114 4.53 -5.30 -10.51
CA LEU A 114 3.65 -4.60 -9.58
C LEU A 114 2.32 -5.34 -9.37
N GLN A 115 1.78 -5.97 -10.41
CA GLN A 115 0.60 -6.82 -10.30
C GLN A 115 0.89 -8.07 -9.44
N ALA A 116 2.05 -8.70 -9.64
CA ALA A 116 2.46 -9.83 -8.81
C ALA A 116 2.64 -9.43 -7.34
N GLU A 117 3.20 -8.26 -7.08
CA GLU A 117 3.37 -7.74 -5.72
C GLU A 117 2.02 -7.38 -5.09
N LEU A 118 1.11 -6.78 -5.84
CA LEU A 118 -0.26 -6.53 -5.38
C LEU A 118 -0.94 -7.84 -4.97
N ALA A 119 -0.89 -8.86 -5.83
CA ALA A 119 -1.48 -10.17 -5.55
C ALA A 119 -0.85 -10.83 -4.30
N ARG A 120 0.47 -10.72 -4.12
CA ARG A 120 1.17 -11.20 -2.93
C ARG A 120 0.66 -10.52 -1.65
N LEU A 121 0.51 -9.19 -1.68
CA LEU A 121 0.00 -8.43 -0.54
C LEU A 121 -1.45 -8.78 -0.21
N GLN A 122 -2.29 -8.95 -1.23
CA GLN A 122 -3.68 -9.39 -1.07
C GLN A 122 -3.77 -10.74 -0.35
N GLN A 123 -2.97 -11.72 -0.78
CA GLN A 123 -2.90 -13.03 -0.11
C GLN A 123 -2.43 -12.91 1.34
N GLN A 124 -1.43 -12.08 1.59
CA GLN A 124 -0.85 -11.89 2.92
C GLN A 124 -1.81 -11.20 3.89
N THR A 125 -2.68 -10.33 3.41
CA THR A 125 -3.66 -9.59 4.23
C THR A 125 -5.02 -10.27 4.33
N GLY A 126 -5.19 -11.43 3.66
CA GLY A 126 -6.47 -12.15 3.66
C GLY A 126 -7.58 -11.41 2.91
N PHE A 127 -7.22 -10.68 1.85
CA PHE A 127 -8.17 -9.96 1.03
C PHE A 127 -9.24 -10.90 0.46
N VAL A 128 -10.50 -10.52 0.62
CA VAL A 128 -11.65 -11.16 -0.02
C VAL A 128 -12.25 -10.14 -1.00
N PRO A 129 -12.28 -10.43 -2.32
CA PRO A 129 -12.92 -9.53 -3.28
C PRO A 129 -14.39 -9.32 -2.90
N PRO A 130 -14.95 -8.14 -3.16
CA PRO A 130 -16.38 -7.90 -2.99
C PRO A 130 -17.17 -8.88 -3.88
N PRO A 131 -18.36 -9.29 -3.44
CA PRO A 131 -19.24 -10.21 -4.19
C PRO A 131 -19.72 -9.60 -5.50
#